data_c922ed6add7d85752a4674bf498e0f27
#
_entry.id   c922ed6add7d85752a4674bf498e0f27
#
_cell.length_a   1.000
_cell.length_b   1.000
_cell.length_c   1.000
_cell.angle_alpha   90.00
_cell.angle_beta   90.00
_cell.angle_gamma   90.00
#
_symmetry.space_group_name_H-M   'P 1'
#
loop_
_entity.id
_entity.type
_entity.pdbx_description
1 polymer ?
#
loop_
_entity_poly.entity_id
_entity_poly.type
_entity_poly.pdbx_seq_one_letter_code
_entity_poly.pdbx_strand_id
1 'polypeptide(L)'
;MPPRDYIPVAPVWERNPDDGDIWRRVVVMPSLALNQAEMEFLGPIAGKRVCVIGTGDGMAPLALAAMGAKVRLIDPSNSGLDVVMVRAQIVGVELDYQEAELTNLSSLGENVCEIAYAAQVAGLIEDLGLFYQAVFSILEPGGRLVVNEYHPIRRIWKQEPGPPRLAFSYFERRRPRGEEDFEEGFTTPGKAFGRYNYHWTVSDHFYFLSQAGFKVVGLEEVGDVRQHWEMPNLSGMPEQLVIAADKPKK
;
A
#
# COMPACT_ATOMS: atom_id res chain seq x y z
N MET A 1 5.01 2.64 -25.01
CA MET A 1 6.14 2.47 -24.07
C MET A 1 6.78 1.12 -24.34
N PRO A 2 8.11 0.97 -24.32
CA PRO A 2 8.69 -0.36 -24.35
C PRO A 2 8.24 -1.14 -23.11
N PRO A 3 8.08 -2.48 -23.17
CA PRO A 3 7.79 -3.28 -22.00
C PRO A 3 8.89 -3.05 -20.96
N ARG A 4 8.49 -2.78 -19.73
CA ARG A 4 9.41 -2.63 -18.61
C ARG A 4 9.81 -4.02 -18.13
N ASP A 5 11.11 -4.25 -17.97
CA ASP A 5 11.61 -5.45 -17.30
C ASP A 5 11.40 -5.28 -15.80
N TYR A 6 10.26 -5.72 -15.30
CA TYR A 6 10.00 -5.73 -13.87
C TYR A 6 10.92 -6.74 -13.18
N ILE A 7 11.66 -6.28 -12.19
CA ILE A 7 12.35 -7.17 -11.28
C ILE A 7 11.30 -7.69 -10.30
N PRO A 8 11.00 -9.00 -10.29
CA PRO A 8 10.02 -9.54 -9.38
C PRO A 8 10.45 -9.28 -7.92
N VAL A 9 9.63 -8.56 -7.19
CA VAL A 9 9.79 -8.40 -5.74
C VAL A 9 8.91 -9.43 -5.08
N ALA A 10 9.50 -10.36 -4.34
CA ALA A 10 8.73 -11.34 -3.59
C ALA A 10 7.86 -10.61 -2.56
N PRO A 11 6.54 -10.81 -2.57
CA PRO A 11 5.65 -10.16 -1.62
C PRO A 11 5.96 -10.61 -0.20
N VAL A 12 5.55 -9.78 0.75
CA VAL A 12 5.81 -9.95 2.17
C VAL A 12 5.40 -11.31 2.71
N TRP A 13 4.33 -11.87 2.19
CA TRP A 13 3.76 -13.16 2.60
C TRP A 13 4.38 -14.39 1.94
N GLU A 14 5.12 -14.25 0.85
CA GLU A 14 5.92 -15.32 0.29
C GLU A 14 7.16 -15.64 1.11
N ARG A 15 7.40 -14.85 2.13
CA ARG A 15 8.58 -15.01 2.95
C ARG A 15 8.38 -16.20 3.83
N ASN A 16 9.20 -17.21 3.57
CA ASN A 16 9.35 -18.33 4.47
C ASN A 16 9.48 -17.79 5.91
N PRO A 17 8.78 -18.34 6.92
CA PRO A 17 9.02 -17.98 8.31
C PRO A 17 10.51 -17.98 8.71
N ASP A 18 11.34 -18.74 8.00
CA ASP A 18 12.79 -18.76 8.13
C ASP A 18 13.51 -17.55 7.50
N ASP A 19 12.82 -16.75 6.65
CA ASP A 19 13.34 -15.47 6.13
C ASP A 19 13.14 -14.30 7.13
N GLY A 20 13.12 -14.59 8.42
CA GLY A 20 12.86 -13.65 9.51
C GLY A 20 13.67 -12.35 9.50
N ASP A 21 14.69 -12.26 8.64
CA ASP A 21 15.58 -11.10 8.51
C ASP A 21 15.43 -10.31 7.21
N ILE A 22 14.45 -10.60 6.35
CA ILE A 22 14.32 -9.89 5.08
C ILE A 22 14.10 -8.37 5.28
N TRP A 23 13.43 -7.99 6.36
CA TRP A 23 13.24 -6.58 6.75
C TRP A 23 14.58 -5.85 7.01
N ARG A 24 15.66 -6.59 7.37
CA ARG A 24 17.01 -6.02 7.49
C ARG A 24 17.61 -5.71 6.13
N ARG A 25 17.21 -6.44 5.11
CA ARG A 25 17.76 -6.30 3.76
C ARG A 25 17.13 -5.15 2.97
N VAL A 26 15.92 -4.72 3.33
CA VAL A 26 15.23 -3.63 2.62
C VAL A 26 15.98 -2.31 2.70
N VAL A 27 16.80 -2.09 3.74
CA VAL A 27 17.60 -0.87 3.88
C VAL A 27 18.78 -0.79 2.91
N VAL A 28 19.23 -1.93 2.39
CA VAL A 28 20.27 -1.98 1.34
C VAL A 28 19.69 -2.33 -0.03
N MET A 29 18.48 -2.88 -0.07
CA MET A 29 17.77 -3.26 -1.28
C MET A 29 16.29 -2.87 -1.18
N PRO A 30 15.93 -1.59 -1.39
CA PRO A 30 14.56 -1.09 -1.29
C PRO A 30 13.56 -1.82 -2.20
N SER A 31 14.03 -2.38 -3.31
CA SER A 31 13.22 -3.19 -4.24
C SER A 31 12.63 -4.47 -3.62
N LEU A 32 13.06 -4.87 -2.42
CA LEU A 32 12.42 -5.94 -1.65
C LEU A 32 11.10 -5.49 -1.00
N ALA A 33 10.86 -4.19 -0.88
CA ALA A 33 9.67 -3.61 -0.27
C ALA A 33 8.81 -2.81 -1.26
N LEU A 34 9.45 -2.22 -2.27
CA LEU A 34 8.82 -1.30 -3.22
C LEU A 34 9.01 -1.86 -4.63
N ASN A 35 7.95 -1.96 -5.41
CA ASN A 35 8.06 -2.35 -6.81
C ASN A 35 8.61 -1.19 -7.68
N GLN A 36 8.92 -1.48 -8.94
CA GLN A 36 9.51 -0.49 -9.85
C GLN A 36 8.59 0.71 -10.09
N ALA A 37 7.28 0.49 -10.25
CA ALA A 37 6.32 1.57 -10.48
C ALA A 37 6.24 2.51 -9.26
N GLU A 38 6.26 1.95 -8.04
CA GLU A 38 6.31 2.74 -6.81
C GLU A 38 7.59 3.59 -6.75
N MET A 39 8.75 3.00 -7.03
CA MET A 39 10.03 3.72 -7.02
C MET A 39 10.06 4.84 -8.07
N GLU A 40 9.52 4.59 -9.28
CA GLU A 40 9.44 5.61 -10.33
C GLU A 40 8.49 6.74 -9.95
N PHE A 41 7.34 6.43 -9.35
CA PHE A 41 6.36 7.42 -8.94
C PHE A 41 6.82 8.25 -7.73
N LEU A 42 7.53 7.62 -6.79
CA LEU A 42 8.17 8.32 -5.66
C LEU A 42 9.26 9.27 -6.15
N GLY A 43 10.04 8.85 -7.15
CA GLY A 43 11.20 9.60 -7.65
C GLY A 43 12.27 9.83 -6.57
N PRO A 44 13.08 10.88 -6.68
CA PRO A 44 14.09 11.19 -5.67
C PRO A 44 13.44 11.71 -4.37
N ILE A 45 13.56 10.94 -3.28
CA ILE A 45 12.93 11.23 -1.99
C ILE A 45 13.92 11.64 -0.88
N ALA A 46 15.22 11.59 -1.15
CA ALA A 46 16.22 11.95 -0.16
C ALA A 46 15.98 13.37 0.39
N GLY A 47 15.90 13.47 1.72
CA GLY A 47 15.63 14.71 2.46
C GLY A 47 14.16 15.14 2.49
N LYS A 48 13.27 14.53 1.71
CA LYS A 48 11.84 14.87 1.69
C LYS A 48 11.11 14.31 2.92
N ARG A 49 10.08 15.01 3.33
CA ARG A 49 9.14 14.55 4.36
C ARG A 49 8.13 13.62 3.70
N VAL A 50 8.11 12.38 4.17
CA VAL A 50 7.23 11.31 3.67
C VAL A 50 6.33 10.84 4.79
N CYS A 51 5.01 10.97 4.63
CA CYS A 51 4.03 10.31 5.49
C CYS A 51 3.68 8.95 4.92
N VAL A 52 3.90 7.89 5.70
CA VAL A 52 3.46 6.52 5.36
C VAL A 52 2.15 6.26 6.09
N ILE A 53 1.09 6.06 5.32
CA ILE A 53 -0.29 5.89 5.80
C ILE A 53 -0.59 4.40 5.90
N GLY A 54 -0.74 3.91 7.13
CA GLY A 54 -0.79 2.48 7.41
C GLY A 54 0.60 1.86 7.48
N THR A 55 0.90 1.19 8.59
CA THR A 55 2.24 0.65 8.87
C THR A 55 2.52 -0.63 8.08
N GLY A 56 1.47 -1.40 7.80
CA GLY A 56 1.59 -2.70 7.14
C GLY A 56 2.55 -3.64 7.89
N ASP A 57 3.45 -4.28 7.16
CA ASP A 57 4.53 -5.12 7.72
C ASP A 57 5.78 -4.33 8.12
N GLY A 58 5.78 -3.03 7.91
CA GLY A 58 6.85 -2.11 8.26
C GLY A 58 8.03 -2.08 7.31
N MET A 59 7.99 -2.77 6.18
CA MET A 59 9.15 -2.81 5.28
C MET A 59 9.27 -1.59 4.38
N ALA A 60 8.15 -1.12 3.86
CA ALA A 60 8.15 0.09 3.04
C ALA A 60 8.68 1.31 3.80
N PRO A 61 8.25 1.61 5.05
CA PRO A 61 8.82 2.72 5.80
C PRO A 61 10.32 2.59 6.05
N LEU A 62 10.84 1.37 6.34
CA LEU A 62 12.28 1.15 6.50
C LEU A 62 13.05 1.40 5.19
N ALA A 63 12.51 0.95 4.07
CA ALA A 63 13.08 1.18 2.75
C ALA A 63 13.11 2.68 2.40
N LEU A 64 11.99 3.39 2.61
CA LEU A 64 11.89 4.83 2.34
C LEU A 64 12.86 5.65 3.21
N ALA A 65 13.00 5.29 4.49
CA ALA A 65 13.98 5.94 5.37
C ALA A 65 15.42 5.67 4.91
N ALA A 66 15.74 4.44 4.51
CA ALA A 66 17.06 4.09 3.98
C ALA A 66 17.38 4.80 2.65
N MET A 67 16.36 5.15 1.86
CA MET A 67 16.50 6.02 0.67
C MET A 67 16.70 7.49 1.03
N GLY A 68 16.80 7.82 2.31
CA GLY A 68 17.09 9.16 2.83
C GLY A 68 15.88 10.05 3.07
N ALA A 69 14.67 9.51 3.03
CA ALA A 69 13.47 10.26 3.38
C ALA A 69 13.36 10.50 4.90
N LYS A 70 12.72 11.60 5.28
CA LYS A 70 12.28 11.87 6.65
C LYS A 70 10.88 11.27 6.81
N VAL A 71 10.82 10.05 7.33
CA VAL A 71 9.60 9.24 7.34
C VAL A 71 8.83 9.45 8.65
N ARG A 72 7.52 9.74 8.52
CA ARG A 72 6.55 9.67 9.61
C ARG A 72 5.52 8.58 9.30
N LEU A 73 5.39 7.63 10.22
CA LEU A 73 4.36 6.58 10.18
C LEU A 73 3.05 7.09 10.76
N ILE A 74 1.94 6.72 10.15
CA ILE A 74 0.61 7.06 10.61
C ILE A 74 -0.23 5.77 10.61
N ASP A 75 -0.69 5.37 11.78
CA ASP A 75 -1.48 4.14 11.93
C ASP A 75 -2.42 4.28 13.13
N PRO A 76 -3.65 3.76 13.08
CA PRO A 76 -4.56 3.76 14.22
C PRO A 76 -4.17 2.77 15.32
N SER A 77 -3.16 1.92 15.10
CA SER A 77 -2.75 0.84 16.01
C SER A 77 -1.31 1.00 16.49
N ASN A 78 -1.12 1.22 17.77
CA ASN A 78 0.21 1.28 18.39
C ASN A 78 1.01 -0.02 18.27
N SER A 79 0.36 -1.19 18.27
CA SER A 79 1.07 -2.48 18.27
C SER A 79 1.89 -2.73 16.99
N GLY A 80 1.43 -2.23 15.84
CA GLY A 80 2.18 -2.29 14.58
C GLY A 80 3.36 -1.34 14.59
N LEU A 81 3.16 -0.13 15.10
CA LEU A 81 4.18 0.91 15.22
C LEU A 81 5.36 0.45 16.07
N ASP A 82 5.12 -0.16 17.24
CA ASP A 82 6.19 -0.60 18.14
C ASP A 82 7.16 -1.57 17.47
N VAL A 83 6.65 -2.52 16.69
CA VAL A 83 7.50 -3.50 15.97
C VAL A 83 8.38 -2.80 14.94
N VAL A 84 7.84 -1.86 14.20
CA VAL A 84 8.60 -1.13 13.16
C VAL A 84 9.64 -0.21 13.78
N MET A 85 9.32 0.45 14.88
CA MET A 85 10.27 1.31 15.60
C MET A 85 11.47 0.53 16.14
N VAL A 86 11.24 -0.67 16.71
CA VAL A 86 12.33 -1.56 17.15
C VAL A 86 13.18 -2.00 15.93
N ARG A 87 12.56 -2.36 14.82
CA ARG A 87 13.30 -2.72 13.60
C ARG A 87 14.13 -1.56 13.07
N ALA A 88 13.59 -0.35 13.05
CA ALA A 88 14.29 0.86 12.63
C ALA A 88 15.57 1.11 13.44
N GLN A 89 15.48 0.99 14.78
CA GLN A 89 16.65 1.08 15.66
C GLN A 89 17.73 0.04 15.32
N ILE A 90 17.31 -1.21 15.06
CA ILE A 90 18.25 -2.30 14.74
C ILE A 90 18.97 -2.05 13.43
N VAL A 91 18.31 -1.51 12.40
CA VAL A 91 18.92 -1.25 11.09
C VAL A 91 19.51 0.15 10.96
N GLY A 92 19.40 0.97 12.01
CA GLY A 92 20.02 2.30 12.07
C GLY A 92 19.33 3.36 11.18
N VAL A 93 18.02 3.26 10.99
CA VAL A 93 17.24 4.32 10.32
C VAL A 93 16.34 5.03 11.32
N GLU A 94 16.08 6.31 11.06
CA GLU A 94 15.22 7.15 11.91
C GLU A 94 13.80 7.18 11.33
N LEU A 95 12.82 6.93 12.18
CA LEU A 95 11.40 7.05 11.88
C LEU A 95 10.73 7.86 12.98
N ASP A 96 9.76 8.69 12.57
CA ASP A 96 8.78 9.31 13.48
C ASP A 96 7.45 8.58 13.33
N TYR A 97 6.56 8.67 14.33
CA TYR A 97 5.25 8.06 14.23
C TYR A 97 4.18 8.89 14.93
N GLN A 98 2.95 8.73 14.46
CA GLN A 98 1.78 9.34 15.06
C GLN A 98 0.58 8.40 14.94
N GLU A 99 -0.09 8.15 16.06
CA GLU A 99 -1.37 7.44 16.07
C GLU A 99 -2.47 8.36 15.54
N ALA A 100 -3.17 7.92 14.48
CA ALA A 100 -4.32 8.63 13.93
C ALA A 100 -5.21 7.70 13.10
N GLU A 101 -6.52 8.00 13.08
CA GLU A 101 -7.47 7.36 12.18
C GLU A 101 -7.18 7.74 10.74
N LEU A 102 -7.11 6.75 9.82
CA LEU A 102 -6.68 6.97 8.43
C LEU A 102 -7.65 7.86 7.62
N THR A 103 -8.90 7.96 8.05
CA THR A 103 -9.90 8.85 7.46
C THR A 103 -10.00 10.23 8.14
N ASN A 104 -9.19 10.45 9.21
CA ASN A 104 -9.13 11.73 9.92
C ASN A 104 -7.71 12.04 10.37
N LEU A 105 -6.95 12.70 9.52
CA LEU A 105 -5.56 13.09 9.76
C LEU A 105 -5.43 14.54 10.29
N SER A 106 -6.50 15.14 10.77
CA SER A 106 -6.51 16.54 11.24
C SER A 106 -5.55 16.83 12.41
N SER A 107 -5.27 15.80 13.24
CA SER A 107 -4.30 15.90 14.34
C SER A 107 -2.86 16.13 13.88
N LEU A 108 -2.53 15.81 12.63
CA LEU A 108 -1.22 16.06 12.05
C LEU A 108 -1.03 17.53 11.63
N GLY A 109 -2.11 18.26 11.40
CA GLY A 109 -2.11 19.56 10.75
C GLY A 109 -2.15 19.48 9.23
N GLU A 110 -2.08 20.63 8.57
CA GLU A 110 -2.08 20.73 7.11
C GLU A 110 -0.65 20.88 6.55
N ASN A 111 -0.45 20.41 5.31
CA ASN A 111 0.79 20.62 4.55
C ASN A 111 2.05 20.14 5.30
N VAL A 112 1.98 18.98 5.92
CA VAL A 112 3.06 18.44 6.77
C VAL A 112 4.06 17.56 6.01
N CYS A 113 3.71 17.09 4.80
CA CYS A 113 4.60 16.25 3.99
C CYS A 113 4.56 16.61 2.50
N GLU A 114 5.66 16.30 1.83
CA GLU A 114 5.84 16.46 0.38
C GLU A 114 5.35 15.23 -0.37
N ILE A 115 5.41 14.08 0.29
CA ILE A 115 4.96 12.79 -0.26
C ILE A 115 4.11 12.09 0.80
N ALA A 116 2.97 11.56 0.39
CA ALA A 116 2.20 10.56 1.13
C ALA A 116 2.34 9.21 0.39
N TYR A 117 2.55 8.15 1.14
CA TYR A 117 2.62 6.80 0.61
C TYR A 117 1.63 5.92 1.36
N ALA A 118 0.79 5.19 0.63
CA ALA A 118 -0.21 4.28 1.18
C ALA A 118 -0.18 2.95 0.42
N ALA A 119 0.02 1.85 1.13
CA ALA A 119 0.05 0.53 0.52
C ALA A 119 -0.93 -0.43 1.21
N GLN A 120 -1.84 -1.00 0.40
CA GLN A 120 -2.79 -2.04 0.80
C GLN A 120 -3.70 -1.63 1.97
N VAL A 121 -4.11 -0.36 2.02
CA VAL A 121 -4.98 0.19 3.07
C VAL A 121 -6.42 0.37 2.63
N ALA A 122 -6.69 0.54 1.33
CA ALA A 122 -8.03 0.87 0.84
C ALA A 122 -9.08 -0.20 1.19
N GLY A 123 -8.67 -1.47 1.23
CA GLY A 123 -9.56 -2.55 1.66
C GLY A 123 -10.00 -2.49 3.12
N LEU A 124 -9.33 -1.69 3.96
CA LEU A 124 -9.68 -1.44 5.36
C LEU A 124 -10.58 -0.20 5.51
N ILE A 125 -10.72 0.61 4.47
CA ILE A 125 -11.36 1.93 4.50
C ILE A 125 -12.80 1.83 4.02
N GLU A 126 -13.74 2.19 4.89
CA GLU A 126 -15.18 2.23 4.59
C GLU A 126 -15.56 3.40 3.68
N ASP A 127 -14.95 4.55 3.87
CA ASP A 127 -15.16 5.74 3.03
C ASP A 127 -13.84 6.18 2.38
N LEU A 128 -13.65 5.72 1.14
CA LEU A 128 -12.45 6.03 0.36
C LEU A 128 -12.37 7.53 0.02
N GLY A 129 -13.52 8.21 -0.04
CA GLY A 129 -13.56 9.66 -0.27
C GLY A 129 -13.00 10.44 0.91
N LEU A 130 -13.43 10.11 2.13
CA LEU A 130 -12.88 10.72 3.35
C LEU A 130 -11.38 10.44 3.50
N PHE A 131 -10.96 9.21 3.20
CA PHE A 131 -9.54 8.83 3.21
C PHE A 131 -8.71 9.73 2.29
N TYR A 132 -9.08 9.86 1.03
CA TYR A 132 -8.31 10.69 0.10
C TYR A 132 -8.38 12.18 0.44
N GLN A 133 -9.49 12.68 0.97
CA GLN A 133 -9.58 14.05 1.48
C GLN A 133 -8.64 14.29 2.67
N ALA A 134 -8.56 13.34 3.61
CA ALA A 134 -7.65 13.42 4.74
C ALA A 134 -6.19 13.43 4.28
N VAL A 135 -5.82 12.55 3.34
CA VAL A 135 -4.46 12.52 2.76
C VAL A 135 -4.17 13.81 1.99
N PHE A 136 -5.14 14.33 1.22
CA PHE A 136 -4.97 15.60 0.51
C PHE A 136 -4.67 16.77 1.46
N SER A 137 -5.30 16.79 2.63
CA SER A 137 -5.11 17.87 3.60
C SER A 137 -3.68 17.96 4.14
N ILE A 138 -3.05 16.81 4.41
CA ILE A 138 -1.71 16.76 4.98
C ILE A 138 -0.58 16.98 3.95
N LEU A 139 -0.86 16.83 2.66
CA LEU A 139 0.11 17.08 1.60
C LEU A 139 0.30 18.59 1.36
N GLU A 140 1.52 18.99 1.07
CA GLU A 140 1.84 20.33 0.59
C GLU A 140 1.28 20.58 -0.82
N PRO A 141 0.99 21.84 -1.19
CA PRO A 141 0.74 22.18 -2.59
C PRO A 141 1.90 21.75 -3.48
N GLY A 142 1.61 20.93 -4.49
CA GLY A 142 2.62 20.28 -5.34
C GLY A 142 3.20 18.98 -4.78
N GLY A 143 2.72 18.54 -3.61
CA GLY A 143 3.05 17.23 -3.04
C GLY A 143 2.40 16.07 -3.79
N ARG A 144 2.89 14.88 -3.57
CA ARG A 144 2.48 13.66 -4.29
C ARG A 144 1.99 12.59 -3.35
N LEU A 145 0.88 11.96 -3.70
CA LEU A 145 0.42 10.70 -3.14
C LEU A 145 0.84 9.56 -4.08
N VAL A 146 1.43 8.51 -3.51
CA VAL A 146 1.65 7.22 -4.18
C VAL A 146 0.84 6.17 -3.43
N VAL A 147 -0.03 5.47 -4.16
CA VAL A 147 -0.88 4.39 -3.64
C VAL A 147 -0.45 3.10 -4.32
N ASN A 148 -0.27 2.04 -3.54
CA ASN A 148 -0.13 0.68 -4.04
C ASN A 148 -1.20 -0.21 -3.41
N GLU A 149 -2.10 -0.74 -4.21
CA GLU A 149 -3.16 -1.63 -3.75
C GLU A 149 -3.13 -2.96 -4.48
N TYR A 150 -3.67 -4.00 -3.84
CA TYR A 150 -4.00 -5.21 -4.59
C TYR A 150 -4.95 -4.85 -5.71
N HIS A 151 -4.65 -5.33 -6.91
CA HIS A 151 -5.54 -5.05 -8.04
C HIS A 151 -6.93 -5.59 -7.77
N PRO A 152 -8.00 -4.80 -7.93
CA PRO A 152 -9.36 -5.23 -7.59
C PRO A 152 -9.80 -6.54 -8.26
N ILE A 153 -9.31 -6.80 -9.49
CA ILE A 153 -9.62 -8.03 -10.21
C ILE A 153 -9.14 -9.30 -9.48
N ARG A 154 -8.08 -9.18 -8.65
CA ARG A 154 -7.48 -10.32 -7.96
C ARG A 154 -8.32 -10.83 -6.80
N ARG A 155 -9.16 -9.98 -6.24
CA ARG A 155 -9.88 -10.24 -4.99
C ARG A 155 -11.28 -10.79 -5.17
N ILE A 156 -11.74 -10.96 -6.42
CA ILE A 156 -13.11 -11.37 -6.74
C ILE A 156 -13.27 -12.87 -7.00
N TRP A 157 -12.19 -13.63 -6.89
CA TRP A 157 -12.18 -15.05 -7.21
C TRP A 157 -12.36 -15.92 -5.98
N LYS A 158 -13.04 -17.06 -6.15
CA LYS A 158 -13.08 -18.12 -5.14
C LYS A 158 -11.74 -18.84 -5.08
N GLN A 159 -11.27 -19.09 -3.88
CA GLN A 159 -10.06 -19.86 -3.64
C GLN A 159 -10.34 -21.35 -3.54
N GLU A 160 -10.88 -21.92 -4.60
CA GLU A 160 -11.24 -23.34 -4.70
C GLU A 160 -10.39 -24.01 -5.81
N PRO A 161 -10.02 -25.29 -5.65
CA PRO A 161 -9.40 -26.04 -6.75
C PRO A 161 -10.34 -26.10 -7.95
N GLY A 162 -9.81 -25.93 -9.16
CA GLY A 162 -10.57 -26.02 -10.41
C GLY A 162 -10.51 -24.77 -11.26
N PRO A 163 -11.42 -24.61 -12.23
CA PRO A 163 -11.44 -23.41 -13.06
C PRO A 163 -11.83 -22.17 -12.24
N PRO A 164 -11.26 -20.99 -12.55
CA PRO A 164 -11.58 -19.75 -11.84
C PRO A 164 -13.08 -19.48 -11.81
N ARG A 165 -13.61 -19.18 -10.65
CA ARG A 165 -15.02 -18.80 -10.44
C ARG A 165 -15.08 -17.53 -9.62
N LEU A 166 -16.00 -16.63 -9.98
CA LEU A 166 -16.22 -15.41 -9.21
C LEU A 166 -16.82 -15.75 -7.83
N ALA A 167 -16.23 -15.20 -6.78
CA ALA A 167 -16.82 -15.19 -5.45
C ALA A 167 -17.92 -14.14 -5.36
N PHE A 168 -17.74 -13.01 -6.05
CA PHE A 168 -18.70 -11.90 -6.11
C PHE A 168 -18.43 -11.05 -7.37
N SER A 169 -19.34 -10.13 -7.67
CA SER A 169 -19.21 -9.23 -8.82
C SER A 169 -18.08 -8.22 -8.60
N TYR A 170 -17.26 -7.97 -9.63
CA TYR A 170 -16.28 -6.89 -9.65
C TYR A 170 -16.89 -5.51 -9.30
N PHE A 171 -18.17 -5.32 -9.58
CA PHE A 171 -18.90 -4.08 -9.35
C PHE A 171 -19.60 -4.00 -7.99
N GLU A 172 -19.47 -5.02 -7.15
CA GLU A 172 -19.93 -4.94 -5.75
C GLU A 172 -18.99 -4.03 -4.96
N ARG A 173 -19.45 -2.81 -4.75
CA ARG A 173 -18.72 -1.73 -4.07
C ARG A 173 -19.20 -1.58 -2.64
N ARG A 174 -18.32 -1.03 -1.77
CA ARG A 174 -18.70 -0.58 -0.42
C ARG A 174 -19.39 -1.62 0.45
N ARG A 175 -19.29 -2.89 0.08
CA ARG A 175 -19.86 -3.96 0.88
C ARG A 175 -18.82 -4.46 1.86
N PRO A 176 -19.09 -4.38 3.19
CA PRO A 176 -18.28 -5.07 4.16
C PRO A 176 -18.29 -6.56 3.84
N ARG A 177 -17.14 -7.20 3.80
CA ARG A 177 -17.03 -8.62 3.53
C ARG A 177 -17.00 -9.35 4.85
N GLY A 178 -17.81 -10.43 4.94
CA GLY A 178 -17.78 -11.34 6.07
C GLY A 178 -16.48 -12.15 6.12
N GLU A 179 -16.25 -12.78 7.22
CA GLU A 179 -15.10 -13.70 7.42
C GLU A 179 -15.06 -14.84 6.39
N GLU A 180 -16.22 -15.26 5.96
CA GLU A 180 -16.47 -16.34 4.97
C GLU A 180 -16.01 -16.00 3.55
N ASP A 181 -15.83 -14.69 3.23
CA ASP A 181 -15.41 -14.24 1.90
C ASP A 181 -13.88 -14.26 1.71
N PHE A 182 -13.13 -14.49 2.79
CA PHE A 182 -11.68 -14.55 2.78
C PHE A 182 -11.20 -15.82 3.49
N GLU A 183 -10.80 -16.81 2.73
CA GLU A 183 -10.14 -17.97 3.28
C GLU A 183 -8.77 -17.63 3.87
N GLU A 184 -8.32 -18.49 4.81
CA GLU A 184 -7.14 -18.33 5.65
C GLU A 184 -5.81 -18.02 4.92
N GLY A 185 -5.76 -18.11 3.60
CA GLY A 185 -4.57 -17.90 2.79
C GLY A 185 -4.04 -16.46 2.72
N PHE A 186 -4.82 -15.47 3.16
CA PHE A 186 -4.41 -14.06 3.17
C PHE A 186 -3.87 -13.57 4.52
N THR A 187 -3.84 -14.43 5.52
CA THR A 187 -3.28 -14.10 6.83
C THR A 187 -1.84 -14.63 6.91
N THR A 188 -0.89 -13.73 7.11
CA THR A 188 0.45 -14.15 7.53
C THR A 188 0.31 -14.88 8.86
N PRO A 189 0.86 -16.11 9.04
CA PRO A 189 0.82 -16.78 10.31
C PRO A 189 1.34 -15.87 11.43
N GLY A 190 0.50 -15.59 12.42
CA GLY A 190 0.84 -14.78 13.59
C GLY A 190 0.52 -13.30 13.54
N LYS A 191 -0.04 -12.76 12.43
CA LYS A 191 -0.58 -11.39 12.36
C LYS A 191 -1.94 -11.42 11.71
N ALA A 192 -2.98 -11.06 12.47
CA ALA A 192 -4.22 -10.62 11.88
C ALA A 192 -3.94 -9.25 11.21
N PHE A 193 -3.53 -9.25 9.94
CA PHE A 193 -3.76 -8.07 9.13
C PHE A 193 -5.26 -7.83 9.15
N GLY A 194 -5.65 -6.62 9.53
CA GLY A 194 -7.04 -6.24 9.61
C GLY A 194 -7.79 -6.73 8.39
N ARG A 195 -8.96 -7.29 8.62
CA ARG A 195 -9.78 -7.90 7.57
C ARG A 195 -10.07 -6.87 6.52
N TYR A 196 -9.71 -7.15 5.27
CA TYR A 196 -10.05 -6.30 4.16
C TYR A 196 -11.54 -6.42 3.88
N ASN A 197 -12.32 -5.50 4.41
CA ASN A 197 -13.78 -5.56 4.38
C ASN A 197 -14.40 -4.90 3.15
N TYR A 198 -13.62 -4.07 2.42
CA TYR A 198 -14.14 -3.26 1.34
C TYR A 198 -13.47 -3.61 0.01
N HIS A 199 -14.25 -3.50 -1.07
CA HIS A 199 -13.78 -3.67 -2.43
C HIS A 199 -13.96 -2.37 -3.20
N TRP A 200 -12.86 -1.79 -3.65
CA TRP A 200 -12.82 -0.58 -4.44
C TRP A 200 -12.27 -0.89 -5.82
N THR A 201 -13.01 -0.52 -6.87
CA THR A 201 -12.59 -0.71 -8.25
C THR A 201 -11.53 0.34 -8.65
N VAL A 202 -10.82 0.13 -9.76
CA VAL A 202 -9.90 1.13 -10.31
C VAL A 202 -10.63 2.46 -10.54
N SER A 203 -11.86 2.42 -11.04
CA SER A 203 -12.67 3.63 -11.25
C SER A 203 -13.07 4.33 -9.96
N ASP A 204 -13.23 3.61 -8.84
CA ASP A 204 -13.50 4.24 -7.54
C ASP A 204 -12.27 5.00 -7.05
N HIS A 205 -11.09 4.41 -7.14
CA HIS A 205 -9.84 5.10 -6.81
C HIS A 205 -9.69 6.40 -7.62
N PHE A 206 -9.86 6.32 -8.93
CA PHE A 206 -9.78 7.50 -9.80
C PHE A 206 -10.82 8.56 -9.45
N TYR A 207 -12.06 8.15 -9.23
CA TYR A 207 -13.17 9.06 -8.89
C TYR A 207 -12.91 9.79 -7.58
N PHE A 208 -12.60 9.07 -6.50
CA PHE A 208 -12.42 9.68 -5.19
C PHE A 208 -11.14 10.51 -5.08
N LEU A 209 -10.05 10.14 -5.76
CA LEU A 209 -8.87 10.98 -5.89
C LEU A 209 -9.22 12.31 -6.56
N SER A 210 -9.95 12.26 -7.66
CA SER A 210 -10.38 13.47 -8.38
C SER A 210 -11.33 14.34 -7.53
N GLN A 211 -12.26 13.74 -6.80
CA GLN A 211 -13.17 14.46 -5.89
C GLN A 211 -12.43 15.12 -4.72
N ALA A 212 -11.36 14.49 -4.21
CA ALA A 212 -10.51 15.08 -3.17
C ALA A 212 -9.65 16.24 -3.69
N GLY A 213 -9.58 16.45 -5.01
CA GLY A 213 -8.82 17.53 -5.64
C GLY A 213 -7.44 17.11 -6.18
N PHE A 214 -7.12 15.83 -6.16
CA PHE A 214 -5.90 15.32 -6.76
C PHE A 214 -5.95 15.34 -8.29
N LYS A 215 -4.78 15.53 -8.90
CA LYS A 215 -4.55 15.25 -10.30
C LYS A 215 -3.82 13.91 -10.43
N VAL A 216 -4.48 12.87 -10.93
CA VAL A 216 -3.82 11.60 -11.24
C VAL A 216 -2.81 11.81 -12.37
N VAL A 217 -1.55 11.49 -12.12
CA VAL A 217 -0.42 11.71 -13.04
C VAL A 217 0.22 10.42 -13.51
N GLY A 218 -0.07 9.30 -12.85
CA GLY A 218 0.36 7.97 -13.23
C GLY A 218 -0.59 6.92 -12.70
N LEU A 219 -0.78 5.85 -13.47
CA LEU A 219 -1.50 4.65 -13.08
C LEU A 219 -0.83 3.48 -13.78
N GLU A 220 -0.44 2.49 -13.00
CA GLU A 220 0.18 1.26 -13.48
C GLU A 220 -0.55 0.06 -12.93
N GLU A 221 -0.86 -0.89 -13.78
CA GLU A 221 -1.30 -2.22 -13.42
C GLU A 221 -0.09 -3.14 -13.48
N VAL A 222 0.37 -3.60 -12.33
CA VAL A 222 1.57 -4.43 -12.20
C VAL A 222 1.14 -5.89 -12.19
N GLY A 223 1.71 -6.68 -13.08
CA GLY A 223 1.51 -8.13 -13.17
C GLY A 223 2.83 -8.87 -13.05
N ASP A 224 2.76 -10.20 -13.07
CA ASP A 224 3.90 -11.13 -12.98
C ASP A 224 4.75 -11.00 -11.70
N VAL A 225 4.21 -10.37 -10.66
CA VAL A 225 4.75 -10.53 -9.32
C VAL A 225 4.41 -11.95 -8.90
N ARG A 226 5.40 -12.85 -8.88
CA ARG A 226 5.20 -14.25 -8.52
C ARG A 226 4.80 -14.34 -7.06
N GLN A 227 3.53 -14.63 -6.83
CA GLN A 227 2.99 -14.85 -5.51
C GLN A 227 2.56 -16.32 -5.38
N HIS A 228 3.18 -17.08 -4.48
CA HIS A 228 2.93 -18.51 -4.32
C HIS A 228 1.50 -18.85 -3.89
N TRP A 229 0.80 -17.88 -3.29
CA TRP A 229 -0.61 -18.03 -2.91
C TRP A 229 -1.58 -17.83 -4.07
N GLU A 230 -1.07 -17.48 -5.24
CA GLU A 230 -1.93 -17.22 -6.38
C GLU A 230 -2.41 -18.50 -7.05
N MET A 231 -3.64 -18.45 -7.45
CA MET A 231 -4.20 -19.51 -8.28
C MET A 231 -3.44 -19.49 -9.62
N PRO A 232 -2.81 -20.61 -10.02
CA PRO A 232 -2.04 -20.68 -11.28
C PRO A 232 -2.87 -20.25 -12.50
N ASN A 233 -4.20 -20.39 -12.42
CA ASN A 233 -5.15 -20.06 -13.48
C ASN A 233 -5.38 -18.56 -13.66
N LEU A 234 -4.85 -17.71 -12.75
CA LEU A 234 -4.92 -16.26 -12.83
C LEU A 234 -3.61 -15.63 -13.32
N SER A 235 -2.68 -16.47 -13.75
CA SER A 235 -1.45 -16.02 -14.39
C SER A 235 -1.75 -15.10 -15.58
N GLY A 236 -1.05 -13.98 -15.67
CA GLY A 236 -1.26 -12.95 -16.70
C GLY A 236 -2.34 -11.90 -16.35
N MET A 237 -2.96 -11.97 -15.16
CA MET A 237 -3.79 -10.89 -14.66
C MET A 237 -2.97 -9.89 -13.84
N PRO A 238 -3.37 -8.60 -13.79
CA PRO A 238 -2.70 -7.62 -12.94
C PRO A 238 -2.87 -7.99 -11.45
N GLU A 239 -1.80 -7.83 -10.69
CA GLU A 239 -1.72 -8.19 -9.28
C GLU A 239 -1.81 -6.97 -8.36
N GLN A 240 -1.20 -5.88 -8.79
CA GLN A 240 -1.18 -4.62 -8.05
C GLN A 240 -1.63 -3.48 -8.94
N LEU A 241 -2.23 -2.49 -8.30
CA LEU A 241 -2.61 -1.21 -8.86
C LEU A 241 -1.76 -0.13 -8.18
N VAL A 242 -0.88 0.53 -8.94
CA VAL A 242 -0.06 1.63 -8.42
C VAL A 242 -0.52 2.94 -9.03
N ILE A 243 -0.84 3.92 -8.18
CA ILE A 243 -1.36 5.23 -8.60
C ILE A 243 -0.46 6.32 -8.06
N ALA A 244 -0.09 7.27 -8.91
CA ALA A 244 0.50 8.54 -8.51
C ALA A 244 -0.49 9.68 -8.75
N ALA A 245 -0.69 10.50 -7.73
CA ALA A 245 -1.60 11.63 -7.79
C ALA A 245 -0.99 12.86 -7.12
N ASP A 246 -0.99 13.99 -7.81
CA ASP A 246 -0.38 15.23 -7.32
C ASP A 246 -1.44 16.17 -6.74
N LYS A 247 -1.15 16.78 -5.60
CA LYS A 247 -1.88 17.94 -5.10
C LYS A 247 -1.47 19.16 -5.96
N PRO A 248 -2.40 19.83 -6.65
CA PRO A 248 -2.05 20.97 -7.49
C PRO A 248 -1.28 22.05 -6.72
N LYS A 249 -0.34 22.69 -7.39
CA LYS A 249 0.22 23.98 -6.92
C LYS A 249 -0.86 25.02 -7.08
N LYS A 250 -1.12 25.77 -6.04
CA LYS A 250 -2.02 26.92 -6.15
C LYS A 250 -1.48 27.94 -7.13
#